data_154433700bd005b3ee4bda3c97b3d766
#
_entry.id   154433700bd005b3ee4bda3c97b3d766
#
_cell.length_a   1.000
_cell.length_b   1.000
_cell.length_c   1.000
_cell.angle_alpha   90.00
_cell.angle_beta   90.00
_cell.angle_gamma   90.00
#
_symmetry.space_group_name_H-M   'P 1'
#
loop_
_entity.id
_entity.type
_entity.pdbx_description
1 polymer ?
#
loop_
_entity_poly.entity_id
_entity_poly.type
_entity_poly.pdbx_seq_one_letter_code
_entity_poly.pdbx_strand_id
1 'polypeptide(L)'
;MKQQRTRNIIFLFILFSVNGLLAQDLILKLVSKEQNELLVLKKIDYVKKHIKRSSLYSEVDKISDYLKNIGYFTNTVIKIEKAGTIYTAHFSLNAKVETALIELDSNSKIYVDEFQSKNNTVTIPLKKLQNTLYKISKNLDKEGKSFSKVQLKKIKIKNDTLYAVLKINQSKKRVIDKVIIKGYENFPRSYIKNYFDLSDSTTFNQLKIEEIAEASEGIRFISVIKPPETLFTRDSTFLYLYFKKKQSHRFDGIASFTTKEDGKILFNGNIDLKLNNLLNKGEEFELFWNRIENERQELKLTSKTPYIFDSKLSPEISFSIYKQDSIFTNTTFNSIIAYSINSKSHFAISYNAESSENLTKNNLENIETFSNFFFGLQFKYNRPKNDYFDHDKFFIEINPSVGKRKVDQEQSKQFKIEATASYLWDLNFRNSIYVRNKTFYLNSNSYLNNELSRIGGANSIRGFNEQSIFSKKFSYLNLEYRFLTSEKSYLYTITDIANISTPGGNENLLGIGLGYLFTTKNAQINLSSALGRSSSKGFDFDQTKLSVNWISFF
;
A
#
# COMPACT_ATOMS: atom_id res chain seq x y z
N MET A 1 69.31 32.00 3.99
CA MET A 1 68.52 32.83 3.05
C MET A 1 68.38 32.25 1.59
N LYS A 2 69.36 31.48 1.09
CA LYS A 2 69.25 30.91 -0.28
C LYS A 2 68.19 29.76 -0.45
N GLN A 3 68.01 28.89 0.54
CA GLN A 3 67.10 27.78 0.49
C GLN A 3 65.61 28.19 0.55
N GLN A 4 65.30 29.31 1.19
CA GLN A 4 63.89 29.78 1.29
C GLN A 4 63.43 30.46 -0.01
N ARG A 5 64.33 31.07 -0.77
CA ARG A 5 64.01 31.66 -2.08
C ARG A 5 63.74 30.60 -3.15
N THR A 6 64.46 29.49 -3.15
CA THR A 6 64.24 28.39 -4.10
C THR A 6 62.93 27.66 -3.85
N ARG A 7 62.49 27.49 -2.58
CA ARG A 7 61.21 26.87 -2.21
C ARG A 7 60.02 27.72 -2.61
N ASN A 8 60.12 29.05 -2.50
CA ASN A 8 59.05 29.95 -2.95
C ASN A 8 58.95 30.08 -4.46
N ILE A 9 60.06 29.93 -5.19
CA ILE A 9 60.03 29.91 -6.68
C ILE A 9 59.42 28.61 -7.20
N ILE A 10 59.69 27.46 -6.57
CA ILE A 10 59.10 26.17 -6.92
C ILE A 10 57.58 26.19 -6.61
N PHE A 11 57.16 26.79 -5.51
CA PHE A 11 55.75 26.94 -5.15
C PHE A 11 54.99 27.87 -6.12
N LEU A 12 55.65 28.93 -6.59
CA LEU A 12 55.09 29.83 -7.60
C LEU A 12 54.97 29.14 -8.98
N PHE A 13 55.94 28.29 -9.34
CA PHE A 13 55.92 27.53 -10.61
C PHE A 13 54.85 26.44 -10.61
N ILE A 14 54.57 25.80 -9.46
CA ILE A 14 53.45 24.82 -9.29
C ILE A 14 52.11 25.55 -9.34
N LEU A 15 52.00 26.76 -8.79
CA LEU A 15 50.75 27.55 -8.88
C LEU A 15 50.47 28.04 -10.31
N PHE A 16 51.49 28.26 -11.15
CA PHE A 16 51.29 28.66 -12.55
C PHE A 16 51.03 27.49 -13.51
N SER A 17 51.42 26.26 -13.14
CA SER A 17 51.17 25.07 -13.94
C SER A 17 49.74 24.48 -13.77
N VAL A 18 48.98 24.92 -12.75
CA VAL A 18 47.60 24.48 -12.52
C VAL A 18 46.55 25.22 -13.36
N ASN A 19 46.93 26.36 -13.98
CA ASN A 19 46.01 27.16 -14.82
C ASN A 19 45.94 26.74 -16.29
N GLY A 20 46.56 25.62 -16.69
CA GLY A 20 46.70 25.22 -18.10
C GLY A 20 45.76 24.10 -18.62
N LEU A 21 44.87 23.56 -17.78
CA LEU A 21 43.98 22.46 -18.19
C LEU A 21 42.49 22.78 -18.05
N LEU A 22 42.07 23.95 -18.51
CA LEU A 22 40.68 24.14 -18.89
C LEU A 22 40.48 23.39 -20.20
N ALA A 23 40.01 22.16 -20.12
CA ALA A 23 39.54 21.43 -21.29
C ALA A 23 38.48 22.29 -21.98
N GLN A 24 38.78 22.81 -23.18
CA GLN A 24 37.81 23.63 -23.95
C GLN A 24 36.59 22.78 -24.27
N ASP A 25 35.42 23.21 -23.80
CA ASP A 25 34.15 22.59 -24.11
C ASP A 25 33.96 22.50 -25.63
N LEU A 26 33.73 21.31 -26.13
CA LEU A 26 33.32 21.09 -27.50
C LEU A 26 31.81 21.37 -27.61
N ILE A 27 31.42 22.19 -28.55
CA ILE A 27 30.03 22.62 -28.74
C ILE A 27 29.44 21.88 -29.93
N LEU A 28 28.36 21.14 -29.72
CA LEU A 28 27.58 20.49 -30.77
C LEU A 28 26.49 21.44 -31.28
N LYS A 29 26.41 21.58 -32.61
CA LYS A 29 25.31 22.26 -33.32
C LYS A 29 24.68 21.31 -34.32
N LEU A 30 23.34 21.36 -34.44
CA LEU A 30 22.57 20.59 -35.41
C LEU A 30 22.08 21.51 -36.52
N VAL A 31 22.24 21.08 -37.76
CA VAL A 31 21.78 21.83 -38.94
C VAL A 31 21.21 20.85 -39.98
N SER A 32 20.32 21.37 -40.83
CA SER A 32 19.86 20.71 -42.04
C SER A 32 19.81 21.75 -43.18
N LYS A 33 19.87 21.28 -44.41
CA LYS A 33 19.70 22.11 -45.60
C LYS A 33 18.26 22.56 -45.76
N GLU A 34 17.30 21.73 -45.37
CA GLU A 34 15.87 21.99 -45.48
C GLU A 34 15.35 22.74 -44.24
N GLN A 35 14.62 23.85 -44.47
CA GLN A 35 14.14 24.70 -43.41
C GLN A 35 13.13 24.00 -42.48
N ASN A 36 12.29 23.09 -43.01
CA ASN A 36 11.33 22.30 -42.24
C ASN A 36 12.04 21.30 -41.30
N GLU A 37 13.11 20.66 -41.78
CA GLU A 37 13.92 19.75 -40.98
C GLU A 37 14.65 20.50 -39.85
N LEU A 38 15.15 21.72 -40.14
CA LEU A 38 15.79 22.55 -39.14
C LEU A 38 14.85 22.91 -37.99
N LEU A 39 13.55 23.15 -38.28
CA LEU A 39 12.53 23.40 -37.27
C LEU A 39 12.31 22.17 -36.35
N VAL A 40 12.42 20.98 -36.89
CA VAL A 40 12.34 19.73 -36.10
C VAL A 40 13.58 19.60 -35.21
N LEU A 41 14.79 19.77 -35.76
CA LEU A 41 16.05 19.70 -35.03
C LEU A 41 16.13 20.70 -33.88
N LYS A 42 15.59 21.93 -34.06
CA LYS A 42 15.53 22.97 -32.99
C LYS A 42 14.68 22.56 -31.79
N LYS A 43 13.73 21.66 -31.96
CA LYS A 43 12.84 21.17 -30.86
C LYS A 43 13.44 20.02 -30.08
N ILE A 44 14.55 19.46 -30.52
CA ILE A 44 15.22 18.35 -29.84
C ILE A 44 16.01 18.93 -28.68
N ASP A 45 15.78 18.38 -27.49
CA ASP A 45 16.64 18.62 -26.32
C ASP A 45 17.85 17.70 -26.38
N TYR A 46 19.05 18.27 -26.39
CA TYR A 46 20.30 17.54 -26.48
C TYR A 46 21.42 18.23 -25.72
N VAL A 47 22.44 17.49 -25.33
CA VAL A 47 23.61 18.03 -24.64
C VAL A 47 24.46 18.80 -25.66
N LYS A 48 24.55 20.12 -25.50
CA LYS A 48 25.28 21.03 -26.40
C LYS A 48 26.78 21.08 -26.13
N LYS A 49 27.22 20.86 -24.89
CA LYS A 49 28.62 20.98 -24.47
C LYS A 49 29.19 19.61 -24.09
N HIS A 50 30.36 19.30 -24.59
CA HIS A 50 31.03 18.02 -24.39
C HIS A 50 32.50 18.22 -24.05
N ILE A 51 33.02 17.43 -23.13
CA ILE A 51 34.45 17.46 -22.75
C ILE A 51 35.30 16.61 -23.71
N LYS A 52 34.69 15.55 -24.29
CA LYS A 52 35.40 14.58 -25.17
C LYS A 52 34.66 14.43 -26.50
N ARG A 53 35.43 14.21 -27.57
CA ARG A 53 34.87 13.92 -28.91
C ARG A 53 33.94 12.68 -28.88
N SER A 54 34.31 11.61 -28.18
CA SER A 54 33.50 10.39 -28.10
C SER A 54 32.10 10.65 -27.54
N SER A 55 31.96 11.49 -26.53
CA SER A 55 30.65 11.85 -25.97
C SER A 55 29.80 12.69 -26.94
N LEU A 56 30.46 13.53 -27.78
CA LEU A 56 29.79 14.30 -28.82
C LEU A 56 29.23 13.41 -29.93
N TYR A 57 30.03 12.46 -30.43
CA TYR A 57 29.55 11.50 -31.44
C TYR A 57 28.46 10.61 -30.89
N SER A 58 28.57 10.15 -29.65
CA SER A 58 27.51 9.38 -28.97
C SER A 58 26.22 10.19 -28.85
N GLU A 59 26.31 11.51 -28.66
CA GLU A 59 25.12 12.35 -28.62
C GLU A 59 24.47 12.48 -30.00
N VAL A 60 25.26 12.58 -31.06
CA VAL A 60 24.76 12.58 -32.45
C VAL A 60 24.02 11.27 -32.77
N ASP A 61 24.55 10.13 -32.32
CA ASP A 61 23.91 8.82 -32.49
C ASP A 61 22.58 8.76 -31.73
N LYS A 62 22.54 9.25 -30.48
CA LYS A 62 21.31 9.34 -29.68
C LYS A 62 20.24 10.21 -30.37
N ILE A 63 20.67 11.34 -30.97
CA ILE A 63 19.77 12.21 -31.71
C ILE A 63 19.21 11.49 -32.95
N SER A 64 20.08 10.77 -33.69
CA SER A 64 19.64 9.96 -34.84
C SER A 64 18.62 8.88 -34.41
N ASP A 65 18.85 8.20 -33.29
CA ASP A 65 17.91 7.21 -32.75
C ASP A 65 16.62 7.83 -32.24
N TYR A 66 16.69 9.00 -31.60
CA TYR A 66 15.50 9.76 -31.23
C TYR A 66 14.66 10.14 -32.48
N LEU A 67 15.30 10.61 -33.54
CA LEU A 67 14.64 10.93 -34.81
C LEU A 67 13.94 9.69 -35.42
N LYS A 68 14.56 8.50 -35.36
CA LYS A 68 13.91 7.24 -35.78
C LYS A 68 12.66 6.98 -34.94
N ASN A 69 12.73 7.17 -33.62
CA ASN A 69 11.61 6.94 -32.69
C ASN A 69 10.41 7.87 -32.97
N ILE A 70 10.63 9.07 -33.53
CA ILE A 70 9.56 10.02 -33.89
C ILE A 70 9.13 9.92 -35.35
N GLY A 71 9.64 8.91 -36.09
CA GLY A 71 9.19 8.58 -37.45
C GLY A 71 10.16 8.92 -38.58
N TYR A 72 11.32 9.50 -38.31
CA TYR A 72 12.35 9.75 -39.34
C TYR A 72 13.31 8.58 -39.46
N PHE A 73 12.82 7.43 -39.91
CA PHE A 73 13.61 6.18 -39.94
C PHE A 73 14.82 6.22 -40.88
N THR A 74 14.73 7.05 -41.93
CA THR A 74 15.78 7.17 -42.96
C THR A 74 16.66 8.40 -42.72
N ASN A 75 16.61 8.99 -41.51
CA ASN A 75 17.50 10.10 -41.18
C ASN A 75 18.97 9.69 -41.32
N THR A 76 19.77 10.58 -41.80
CA THR A 76 21.24 10.34 -41.96
C THR A 76 22.01 11.58 -41.51
N VAL A 77 23.17 11.35 -40.91
CA VAL A 77 24.15 12.38 -40.64
C VAL A 77 25.07 12.47 -41.88
N ILE A 78 24.92 13.50 -42.68
CA ILE A 78 25.68 13.67 -43.94
C ILE A 78 27.17 13.85 -43.63
N LYS A 79 27.47 14.75 -42.64
CA LYS A 79 28.83 15.08 -42.22
C LYS A 79 28.81 15.76 -40.86
N ILE A 80 29.95 15.73 -40.20
CA ILE A 80 30.20 16.53 -39.00
C ILE A 80 31.38 17.43 -39.27
N GLU A 81 31.15 18.74 -39.41
CA GLU A 81 32.18 19.74 -39.66
C GLU A 81 32.73 20.27 -38.31
N LYS A 82 34.04 20.47 -38.29
CA LYS A 82 34.74 21.01 -37.14
C LYS A 82 35.29 22.41 -37.48
N ALA A 83 34.90 23.41 -36.70
CA ALA A 83 35.45 24.77 -36.75
C ALA A 83 35.87 25.18 -35.34
N GLY A 84 37.16 25.08 -35.02
CA GLY A 84 37.68 25.29 -33.67
C GLY A 84 37.10 24.29 -32.67
N THR A 85 36.35 24.79 -31.69
CA THR A 85 35.65 23.96 -30.66
C THR A 85 34.22 23.62 -31.08
N ILE A 86 33.72 24.17 -32.17
CA ILE A 86 32.33 23.95 -32.65
C ILE A 86 32.32 22.78 -33.62
N TYR A 87 31.44 21.81 -33.35
CA TYR A 87 31.13 20.68 -34.22
C TYR A 87 29.72 20.85 -34.73
N THR A 88 29.56 20.93 -36.05
CA THR A 88 28.26 21.10 -36.71
C THR A 88 27.89 19.80 -37.39
N ALA A 89 26.88 19.11 -36.87
CA ALA A 89 26.33 17.88 -37.45
C ALA A 89 25.23 18.25 -38.47
N HIS A 90 25.43 17.87 -39.71
CA HIS A 90 24.52 18.08 -40.82
C HIS A 90 23.62 16.87 -40.97
N PHE A 91 22.36 17.04 -40.62
CA PHE A 91 21.33 16.00 -40.76
C PHE A 91 20.55 16.16 -42.08
N SER A 92 20.12 15.05 -42.64
CA SER A 92 19.01 14.93 -43.56
C SER A 92 17.97 14.01 -42.92
N LEU A 93 16.78 14.55 -42.64
CA LEU A 93 15.74 13.79 -41.93
C LEU A 93 14.93 12.92 -42.89
N ASN A 94 14.86 13.34 -44.19
CA ASN A 94 14.04 12.71 -45.22
C ASN A 94 12.55 12.63 -44.82
N ALA A 95 11.78 11.76 -45.49
CA ALA A 95 10.34 11.64 -45.24
C ALA A 95 10.03 11.12 -43.84
N LYS A 96 9.11 11.80 -43.15
CA LYS A 96 8.58 11.36 -41.89
C LYS A 96 7.49 10.32 -42.10
N VAL A 97 7.64 9.17 -41.49
CA VAL A 97 6.60 8.13 -41.47
C VAL A 97 5.57 8.46 -40.40
N GLU A 98 4.30 8.58 -40.79
CA GLU A 98 3.19 8.92 -39.88
C GLU A 98 2.25 7.75 -39.65
N THR A 99 2.13 6.83 -40.60
CA THR A 99 1.23 5.69 -40.57
C THR A 99 1.95 4.39 -40.84
N ALA A 100 1.41 3.31 -40.29
CA ALA A 100 1.82 1.94 -40.57
C ALA A 100 0.65 1.18 -41.16
N LEU A 101 0.82 0.61 -42.35
CA LEU A 101 -0.11 -0.30 -43.00
C LEU A 101 0.35 -1.74 -42.73
N ILE A 102 -0.35 -2.42 -41.87
CA ILE A 102 0.03 -3.75 -41.37
C ILE A 102 -0.87 -4.82 -42.00
N GLU A 103 -0.27 -5.74 -42.73
CA GLU A 103 -0.95 -6.92 -43.25
C GLU A 103 -1.08 -7.95 -42.13
N LEU A 104 -2.29 -8.51 -41.95
CA LEU A 104 -2.67 -9.48 -40.93
C LEU A 104 -2.84 -10.86 -41.55
N ASP A 105 -2.26 -11.88 -40.93
CA ASP A 105 -2.64 -13.26 -41.19
C ASP A 105 -3.91 -13.64 -40.41
N SER A 106 -4.49 -14.82 -40.70
CA SER A 106 -5.73 -15.28 -40.06
C SER A 106 -5.61 -15.39 -38.53
N ASN A 107 -4.43 -15.62 -37.99
CA ASN A 107 -4.17 -15.77 -36.55
C ASN A 107 -3.97 -14.43 -35.83
N SER A 108 -3.64 -13.37 -36.57
CA SER A 108 -3.36 -12.03 -36.00
C SER A 108 -4.60 -11.15 -35.94
N LYS A 109 -5.63 -11.44 -36.72
CA LYS A 109 -6.88 -10.63 -36.74
C LYS A 109 -7.51 -10.45 -35.39
N ILE A 110 -7.61 -11.50 -34.59
CA ILE A 110 -8.27 -11.53 -33.28
C ILE A 110 -7.62 -10.56 -32.27
N TYR A 111 -6.36 -10.20 -32.47
CA TYR A 111 -5.60 -9.37 -31.53
C TYR A 111 -5.58 -7.87 -31.91
N VAL A 112 -6.19 -7.50 -33.04
CA VAL A 112 -6.13 -6.12 -33.59
C VAL A 112 -7.52 -5.55 -33.83
N ASP A 113 -8.54 -6.05 -33.17
CA ASP A 113 -9.96 -5.66 -33.32
C ASP A 113 -10.24 -4.18 -33.01
N GLU A 114 -9.37 -3.49 -32.28
CA GLU A 114 -9.49 -2.04 -32.00
C GLU A 114 -9.36 -1.18 -33.28
N PHE A 115 -8.87 -1.72 -34.40
CA PHE A 115 -8.63 -0.99 -35.63
C PHE A 115 -9.50 -1.53 -36.77
N GLN A 116 -10.10 -0.65 -37.55
CA GLN A 116 -10.88 -1.05 -38.72
C GLN A 116 -9.98 -1.77 -39.73
N SER A 117 -10.21 -3.07 -39.93
CA SER A 117 -9.47 -3.83 -40.93
C SER A 117 -10.23 -3.86 -42.25
N LYS A 118 -9.59 -3.42 -43.34
CA LYS A 118 -10.04 -3.62 -44.72
C LYS A 118 -9.10 -4.61 -45.40
N ASN A 119 -9.67 -5.64 -46.07
CA ASN A 119 -8.89 -6.57 -46.88
C ASN A 119 -7.64 -7.17 -46.17
N ASN A 120 -7.77 -7.64 -44.94
CA ASN A 120 -6.65 -8.16 -44.14
C ASN A 120 -5.53 -7.17 -43.83
N THR A 121 -5.77 -5.88 -44.01
CA THR A 121 -4.82 -4.83 -43.64
C THR A 121 -5.43 -3.91 -42.59
N VAL A 122 -4.59 -3.41 -41.71
CA VAL A 122 -4.96 -2.42 -40.69
C VAL A 122 -4.05 -1.22 -40.79
N THR A 123 -4.61 -0.03 -40.71
CA THR A 123 -3.85 1.22 -40.68
C THR A 123 -3.72 1.70 -39.23
N ILE A 124 -2.49 1.79 -38.75
CA ILE A 124 -2.20 2.18 -37.37
C ILE A 124 -1.34 3.44 -37.42
N PRO A 125 -1.69 4.54 -36.68
CA PRO A 125 -0.79 5.66 -36.50
C PRO A 125 0.54 5.18 -35.91
N LEU A 126 1.67 5.60 -36.50
CA LEU A 126 3.00 5.10 -36.12
C LEU A 126 3.26 5.23 -34.60
N LYS A 127 2.85 6.34 -34.00
CA LYS A 127 2.95 6.57 -32.54
C LYS A 127 2.25 5.52 -31.68
N LYS A 128 1.23 4.84 -32.22
CA LYS A 128 0.47 3.79 -31.52
C LYS A 128 0.99 2.39 -31.82
N LEU A 129 1.83 2.21 -32.84
CA LEU A 129 2.28 0.91 -33.33
C LEU A 129 2.97 0.08 -32.23
N GLN A 130 3.95 0.67 -31.56
CA GLN A 130 4.70 0.00 -30.48
C GLN A 130 3.75 -0.43 -29.35
N ASN A 131 2.84 0.45 -28.93
CA ASN A 131 1.88 0.14 -27.88
C ASN A 131 0.90 -0.97 -28.31
N THR A 132 0.50 -0.99 -29.58
CA THR A 132 -0.35 -2.06 -30.15
C THR A 132 0.38 -3.41 -30.10
N LEU A 133 1.62 -3.48 -30.55
CA LEU A 133 2.42 -4.72 -30.49
C LEU A 133 2.63 -5.18 -29.04
N TYR A 134 2.86 -4.24 -28.12
CA TYR A 134 2.98 -4.54 -26.68
C TYR A 134 1.66 -5.09 -26.11
N LYS A 135 0.50 -4.49 -26.45
CA LYS A 135 -0.82 -4.99 -26.03
C LYS A 135 -1.06 -6.43 -26.54
N ILE A 136 -0.72 -6.72 -27.79
CA ILE A 136 -0.84 -8.07 -28.36
C ILE A 136 0.01 -9.05 -27.54
N SER A 137 1.28 -8.73 -27.29
CA SER A 137 2.17 -9.57 -26.48
C SER A 137 1.62 -9.79 -25.08
N LYS A 138 1.09 -8.74 -24.44
CA LYS A 138 0.48 -8.80 -23.11
C LYS A 138 -0.80 -9.64 -23.08
N ASN A 139 -1.62 -9.61 -24.15
CA ASN A 139 -2.82 -10.44 -24.23
C ASN A 139 -2.43 -11.92 -24.38
N LEU A 140 -1.45 -12.24 -25.21
CA LEU A 140 -0.91 -13.60 -25.35
C LEU A 140 -0.33 -14.11 -24.01
N ASP A 141 0.36 -13.25 -23.25
CA ASP A 141 0.85 -13.60 -21.92
C ASP A 141 -0.32 -13.93 -20.96
N LYS A 142 -1.37 -13.11 -20.93
CA LYS A 142 -2.58 -13.38 -20.12
C LYS A 142 -3.24 -14.71 -20.46
N GLU A 143 -3.19 -15.13 -21.73
CA GLU A 143 -3.69 -16.44 -22.18
C GLU A 143 -2.77 -17.61 -21.77
N GLY A 144 -1.61 -17.33 -21.12
CA GLY A 144 -0.60 -18.34 -20.78
C GLY A 144 0.36 -18.66 -21.92
N LYS A 145 0.37 -17.88 -22.98
CA LYS A 145 1.23 -18.05 -24.16
C LYS A 145 2.43 -17.09 -24.08
N SER A 146 3.08 -17.00 -22.93
CA SER A 146 4.14 -16.02 -22.61
C SER A 146 5.38 -16.12 -23.48
N PHE A 147 5.61 -17.26 -24.14
CA PHE A 147 6.74 -17.47 -25.07
C PHE A 147 6.40 -17.17 -26.53
N SER A 148 5.25 -16.58 -26.79
CA SER A 148 4.83 -16.17 -28.13
C SER A 148 5.71 -15.02 -28.63
N LYS A 149 5.98 -15.02 -29.95
CA LYS A 149 6.77 -13.97 -30.60
C LYS A 149 5.87 -13.14 -31.51
N VAL A 150 5.78 -11.86 -31.22
CA VAL A 150 5.06 -10.86 -32.01
C VAL A 150 6.10 -10.04 -32.77
N GLN A 151 6.08 -10.09 -34.10
CA GLN A 151 7.10 -9.47 -34.95
C GLN A 151 6.48 -8.84 -36.18
N LEU A 152 7.03 -7.69 -36.60
CA LEU A 152 6.80 -7.15 -37.92
C LEU A 152 7.85 -7.71 -38.89
N LYS A 153 7.39 -8.25 -40.00
CA LYS A 153 8.25 -8.77 -41.08
C LYS A 153 8.02 -8.01 -42.38
N LYS A 154 8.97 -8.14 -43.33
CA LYS A 154 8.90 -7.51 -44.65
C LYS A 154 8.70 -5.99 -44.56
N ILE A 155 9.38 -5.34 -43.61
CA ILE A 155 9.24 -3.90 -43.38
C ILE A 155 9.75 -3.14 -44.61
N LYS A 156 8.91 -2.27 -45.18
CA LYS A 156 9.23 -1.36 -46.27
C LYS A 156 8.67 0.02 -45.95
N ILE A 157 9.43 1.05 -46.24
CA ILE A 157 8.99 2.45 -46.11
C ILE A 157 8.82 3.00 -47.52
N LYS A 158 7.66 3.50 -47.81
CA LYS A 158 7.35 4.18 -49.05
C LYS A 158 6.59 5.47 -48.72
N ASN A 159 7.19 6.59 -49.10
CA ASN A 159 6.72 7.92 -48.73
C ASN A 159 6.60 8.08 -47.20
N ASP A 160 5.42 8.41 -46.68
CA ASP A 160 5.06 8.62 -45.27
C ASP A 160 4.50 7.36 -44.58
N THR A 161 4.51 6.21 -45.24
CA THR A 161 3.85 4.98 -44.78
C THR A 161 4.84 3.83 -44.63
N LEU A 162 4.78 3.18 -43.49
CA LEU A 162 5.47 1.93 -43.18
C LEU A 162 4.55 0.74 -43.55
N TYR A 163 5.02 -0.11 -44.43
CA TYR A 163 4.36 -1.37 -44.80
C TYR A 163 5.03 -2.53 -44.08
N ALA A 164 4.27 -3.38 -43.43
CA ALA A 164 4.81 -4.58 -42.79
C ALA A 164 3.74 -5.69 -42.67
N VAL A 165 4.21 -6.91 -42.45
CA VAL A 165 3.37 -8.06 -42.14
C VAL A 165 3.50 -8.39 -40.67
N LEU A 166 2.39 -8.39 -39.93
CA LEU A 166 2.37 -8.84 -38.54
C LEU A 166 2.42 -10.37 -38.52
N LYS A 167 3.44 -10.92 -37.90
CA LYS A 167 3.59 -12.36 -37.68
C LYS A 167 3.56 -12.67 -36.19
N ILE A 168 2.59 -13.49 -35.78
CA ILE A 168 2.45 -13.97 -34.41
C ILE A 168 2.76 -15.48 -34.40
N ASN A 169 3.89 -15.84 -33.80
CA ASN A 169 4.20 -17.23 -33.53
C ASN A 169 3.76 -17.55 -32.11
N GLN A 170 2.56 -18.14 -31.97
CA GLN A 170 2.00 -18.49 -30.67
C GLN A 170 2.73 -19.67 -30.05
N SER A 171 3.07 -19.57 -28.77
CA SER A 171 3.55 -20.68 -27.97
C SER A 171 2.40 -21.54 -27.46
N LYS A 172 2.71 -22.75 -26.98
CA LYS A 172 1.73 -23.53 -26.20
C LYS A 172 1.32 -22.79 -24.94
N LYS A 173 0.07 -22.96 -24.53
CA LYS A 173 -0.41 -22.47 -23.23
C LYS A 173 0.35 -23.17 -22.11
N ARG A 174 0.81 -22.40 -21.12
CA ARG A 174 1.46 -22.92 -19.93
C ARG A 174 0.58 -22.69 -18.70
N VAL A 175 0.63 -23.65 -17.78
CA VAL A 175 0.01 -23.58 -16.46
C VAL A 175 1.12 -23.72 -15.41
N ILE A 176 0.83 -23.34 -14.17
CA ILE A 176 1.72 -23.60 -13.04
C ILE A 176 1.41 -25.02 -12.56
N ASP A 177 2.34 -25.94 -12.80
CA ASP A 177 2.14 -27.36 -12.48
C ASP A 177 2.46 -27.66 -11.02
N LYS A 178 3.39 -26.92 -10.41
CA LYS A 178 3.80 -27.12 -9.02
C LYS A 178 4.32 -25.84 -8.39
N VAL A 179 3.93 -25.63 -7.12
CA VAL A 179 4.46 -24.57 -6.26
C VAL A 179 5.42 -25.20 -5.25
N ILE A 180 6.63 -24.65 -5.14
CA ILE A 180 7.69 -25.13 -4.26
C ILE A 180 8.09 -23.98 -3.33
N ILE A 181 7.88 -24.16 -2.04
CA ILE A 181 8.29 -23.21 -1.01
C ILE A 181 9.68 -23.56 -0.51
N LYS A 182 10.58 -22.58 -0.50
CA LYS A 182 11.95 -22.70 0.01
C LYS A 182 12.13 -21.85 1.25
N GLY A 183 12.77 -22.44 2.27
CA GLY A 183 13.13 -21.75 3.53
C GLY A 183 12.06 -21.77 4.62
N TYR A 184 10.81 -22.15 4.31
CA TYR A 184 9.75 -22.37 5.30
C TYR A 184 8.93 -23.62 4.95
N GLU A 185 9.40 -24.79 5.36
CA GLU A 185 8.81 -26.10 5.01
C GLU A 185 7.35 -26.27 5.48
N ASN A 186 7.03 -25.77 6.66
CA ASN A 186 5.69 -25.86 7.27
C ASN A 186 4.77 -24.70 6.88
N PHE A 187 4.99 -24.07 5.73
CA PHE A 187 4.09 -23.02 5.25
C PHE A 187 2.67 -23.56 5.03
N PRO A 188 1.60 -22.86 5.48
CA PRO A 188 0.23 -23.32 5.37
C PRO A 188 -0.18 -23.57 3.92
N ARG A 189 -0.51 -24.81 3.56
CA ARG A 189 -0.92 -25.17 2.18
C ARG A 189 -2.20 -24.48 1.73
N SER A 190 -3.14 -24.22 2.65
CA SER A 190 -4.37 -23.48 2.37
C SER A 190 -4.12 -22.07 1.80
N TYR A 191 -2.98 -21.44 2.17
CA TYR A 191 -2.58 -20.14 1.59
C TYR A 191 -2.17 -20.26 0.13
N ILE A 192 -1.51 -21.34 -0.26
CA ILE A 192 -1.12 -21.56 -1.67
C ILE A 192 -2.37 -21.56 -2.54
N LYS A 193 -3.37 -22.33 -2.15
CA LYS A 193 -4.61 -22.48 -2.92
C LYS A 193 -5.52 -21.26 -2.81
N ASN A 194 -5.80 -20.79 -1.61
CA ASN A 194 -6.88 -19.83 -1.38
C ASN A 194 -6.39 -18.37 -1.31
N TYR A 195 -5.21 -18.12 -0.76
CA TYR A 195 -4.65 -16.76 -0.67
C TYR A 195 -3.97 -16.32 -1.97
N PHE A 196 -3.12 -17.19 -2.53
CA PHE A 196 -2.47 -16.91 -3.82
C PHE A 196 -3.35 -17.28 -5.02
N ASP A 197 -4.51 -17.92 -4.79
CA ASP A 197 -5.42 -18.39 -5.83
C ASP A 197 -4.70 -19.26 -6.87
N LEU A 198 -3.94 -20.25 -6.36
CA LEU A 198 -3.15 -21.19 -7.15
C LEU A 198 -3.76 -22.59 -7.06
N SER A 199 -4.25 -23.08 -8.19
CA SER A 199 -4.68 -24.46 -8.41
C SER A 199 -3.77 -25.13 -9.44
N ASP A 200 -3.85 -26.45 -9.56
CA ASP A 200 -3.03 -27.25 -10.48
C ASP A 200 -3.21 -26.89 -11.97
N SER A 201 -4.19 -26.04 -12.30
CA SER A 201 -4.47 -25.56 -13.65
C SER A 201 -4.34 -24.05 -13.80
N THR A 202 -3.76 -23.36 -12.81
CA THR A 202 -3.59 -21.90 -12.88
C THR A 202 -2.75 -21.51 -14.07
N THR A 203 -3.31 -20.69 -14.95
CA THR A 203 -2.59 -20.22 -16.14
C THR A 203 -1.38 -19.40 -15.73
N PHE A 204 -0.20 -19.80 -16.25
CA PHE A 204 1.02 -19.02 -16.06
C PHE A 204 0.97 -17.76 -16.91
N ASN A 205 1.18 -16.61 -16.29
CA ASN A 205 1.47 -15.33 -16.95
C ASN A 205 2.26 -14.43 -15.99
N GLN A 206 2.91 -13.41 -16.53
CA GLN A 206 3.76 -12.50 -15.75
C GLN A 206 2.97 -11.73 -14.70
N LEU A 207 1.74 -11.31 -15.02
CA LEU A 207 0.87 -10.61 -14.06
C LEU A 207 0.55 -11.47 -12.84
N LYS A 208 0.29 -12.77 -13.04
CA LYS A 208 0.03 -13.69 -11.92
C LYS A 208 1.24 -13.81 -10.99
N ILE A 209 2.46 -13.83 -11.54
CA ILE A 209 3.68 -13.85 -10.74
C ILE A 209 3.86 -12.55 -9.95
N GLU A 210 3.57 -11.40 -10.56
CA GLU A 210 3.60 -10.10 -9.90
C GLU A 210 2.55 -9.99 -8.79
N GLU A 211 1.33 -10.50 -9.03
CA GLU A 211 0.26 -10.57 -8.01
C GLU A 211 0.68 -11.45 -6.81
N ILE A 212 1.31 -12.60 -7.06
CA ILE A 212 1.81 -13.48 -6.00
C ILE A 212 2.93 -12.80 -5.22
N ALA A 213 3.84 -12.09 -5.90
CA ALA A 213 4.91 -11.35 -5.25
C ALA A 213 4.33 -10.26 -4.32
N GLU A 214 3.38 -9.45 -4.81
CA GLU A 214 2.72 -8.41 -4.02
C GLU A 214 1.91 -9.02 -2.85
N ALA A 215 1.17 -10.10 -3.10
CA ALA A 215 0.41 -10.79 -2.06
C ALA A 215 1.31 -11.37 -0.97
N SER A 216 2.49 -11.88 -1.33
CA SER A 216 3.46 -12.44 -0.37
C SER A 216 3.89 -11.42 0.68
N GLU A 217 4.03 -10.15 0.31
CA GLU A 217 4.39 -9.06 1.23
C GLU A 217 3.28 -8.77 2.26
N GLY A 218 2.04 -9.18 1.98
CA GLY A 218 0.90 -9.01 2.89
C GLY A 218 0.79 -10.07 3.99
N ILE A 219 1.61 -11.12 3.96
CA ILE A 219 1.55 -12.21 4.94
C ILE A 219 2.43 -11.87 6.15
N ARG A 220 1.83 -11.62 7.29
CA ARG A 220 2.52 -11.11 8.49
C ARG A 220 3.51 -12.08 9.13
N PHE A 221 3.32 -13.39 8.98
CA PHE A 221 4.16 -14.42 9.61
C PHE A 221 5.32 -14.91 8.73
N ILE A 222 5.58 -14.24 7.59
CA ILE A 222 6.73 -14.53 6.73
C ILE A 222 7.54 -13.27 6.43
N SER A 223 8.80 -13.49 6.03
CA SER A 223 9.63 -12.53 5.32
C SER A 223 9.94 -13.10 3.95
N VAL A 224 9.75 -12.31 2.90
CA VAL A 224 10.14 -12.67 1.54
C VAL A 224 11.67 -12.57 1.42
N ILE A 225 12.34 -13.66 1.04
CA ILE A 225 13.80 -13.71 0.89
C ILE A 225 14.22 -13.09 -0.43
N LYS A 226 13.50 -13.44 -1.51
CA LYS A 226 13.68 -12.89 -2.86
C LYS A 226 12.38 -13.06 -3.66
N PRO A 227 12.22 -12.34 -4.78
CA PRO A 227 11.07 -12.47 -5.67
C PRO A 227 10.81 -13.92 -6.11
N PRO A 228 9.55 -14.26 -6.46
CA PRO A 228 9.20 -15.55 -7.03
C PRO A 228 10.02 -15.85 -8.29
N GLU A 229 10.43 -17.10 -8.45
CA GLU A 229 11.15 -17.58 -9.65
C GLU A 229 10.38 -18.71 -10.32
N THR A 230 10.45 -18.76 -11.64
CA THR A 230 9.81 -19.82 -12.42
C THR A 230 10.86 -20.65 -13.16
N LEU A 231 10.73 -21.96 -13.04
CA LEU A 231 11.54 -22.91 -13.80
C LEU A 231 10.67 -23.56 -14.88
N PHE A 232 11.05 -23.39 -16.13
CA PHE A 232 10.39 -24.01 -17.28
C PHE A 232 11.17 -25.24 -17.72
N THR A 233 10.48 -26.38 -17.71
CA THR A 233 10.95 -27.57 -18.39
C THR A 233 10.26 -27.67 -19.76
N ARG A 234 10.52 -28.76 -20.51
CA ARG A 234 9.85 -29.00 -21.80
C ARG A 234 8.32 -28.95 -21.67
N ASP A 235 7.75 -29.56 -20.62
CA ASP A 235 6.32 -29.77 -20.48
C ASP A 235 5.72 -29.25 -19.18
N SER A 236 6.53 -28.74 -18.24
CA SER A 236 6.08 -28.27 -16.92
C SER A 236 6.64 -26.91 -16.55
N THR A 237 5.92 -26.21 -15.67
CA THR A 237 6.31 -24.93 -15.09
C THR A 237 6.27 -25.02 -13.58
N PHE A 238 7.39 -24.87 -12.92
CA PHE A 238 7.52 -24.87 -11.46
C PHE A 238 7.66 -23.44 -10.95
N LEU A 239 6.84 -23.08 -9.97
CA LEU A 239 6.92 -21.79 -9.28
C LEU A 239 7.63 -21.97 -7.94
N TYR A 240 8.72 -21.25 -7.75
CA TYR A 240 9.47 -21.22 -6.50
C TYR A 240 9.14 -19.94 -5.73
N LEU A 241 8.71 -20.12 -4.47
CA LEU A 241 8.48 -19.04 -3.51
C LEU A 241 9.52 -19.16 -2.40
N TYR A 242 10.15 -18.05 -2.04
CA TYR A 242 11.25 -18.02 -1.09
C TYR A 242 10.84 -17.26 0.16
N PHE A 243 10.45 -18.01 1.19
CA PHE A 243 9.93 -17.47 2.44
C PHE A 243 10.79 -17.87 3.62
N LYS A 244 10.87 -17.01 4.61
CA LYS A 244 11.41 -17.30 5.94
C LYS A 244 10.33 -17.01 6.97
N LYS A 245 10.17 -17.88 7.98
CA LYS A 245 9.27 -17.60 9.11
C LYS A 245 9.74 -16.33 9.82
N LYS A 246 8.82 -15.37 9.99
CA LYS A 246 9.04 -14.09 10.67
C LYS A 246 8.50 -14.21 12.11
N GLN A 247 9.18 -13.60 13.06
CA GLN A 247 8.61 -13.37 14.39
C GLN A 247 7.39 -12.44 14.22
N SER A 248 6.21 -12.97 14.52
CA SER A 248 4.94 -12.28 14.29
C SER A 248 4.02 -12.33 15.50
N HIS A 249 4.42 -13.06 16.55
CA HIS A 249 3.77 -12.94 17.83
C HIS A 249 4.06 -11.57 18.43
N ARG A 250 3.06 -10.95 19.01
CA ARG A 250 3.15 -9.60 19.56
C ARG A 250 2.68 -9.63 21.00
N PHE A 251 3.44 -8.99 21.85
CA PHE A 251 3.09 -8.77 23.25
C PHE A 251 3.34 -7.31 23.60
N ASP A 252 2.33 -6.69 24.17
CA ASP A 252 2.39 -5.40 24.84
C ASP A 252 1.73 -5.59 26.21
N GLY A 253 2.38 -5.17 27.29
CA GLY A 253 1.76 -5.30 28.57
C GLY A 253 2.58 -4.76 29.73
N ILE A 254 1.85 -4.15 30.66
CA ILE A 254 2.32 -3.75 31.97
C ILE A 254 1.29 -4.25 32.96
N ALA A 255 1.72 -4.96 33.99
CA ALA A 255 0.87 -5.33 35.11
C ALA A 255 1.50 -4.83 36.41
N SER A 256 0.69 -4.21 37.24
CA SER A 256 1.05 -3.79 38.58
C SER A 256 0.03 -4.34 39.58
N PHE A 257 0.42 -4.45 40.85
CA PHE A 257 -0.48 -4.83 41.91
C PHE A 257 -0.30 -3.90 43.09
N THR A 258 -1.41 -3.59 43.74
CA THR A 258 -1.48 -2.83 45.00
C THR A 258 -2.31 -3.62 45.99
N THR A 259 -1.95 -3.57 47.29
CA THR A 259 -2.76 -4.14 48.35
C THR A 259 -3.68 -3.02 48.87
N LYS A 260 -4.98 -3.27 48.87
CA LYS A 260 -5.97 -2.38 49.49
C LYS A 260 -5.92 -2.43 51.01
N GLU A 261 -6.53 -1.45 51.67
CA GLU A 261 -6.63 -1.40 53.13
C GLU A 261 -7.35 -2.65 53.72
N ASP A 262 -8.26 -3.27 52.96
CA ASP A 262 -8.96 -4.50 53.31
C ASP A 262 -8.12 -5.78 53.05
N GLY A 263 -6.84 -5.65 52.68
CA GLY A 263 -5.93 -6.75 52.41
C GLY A 263 -6.10 -7.42 51.04
N LYS A 264 -7.05 -6.97 50.21
CA LYS A 264 -7.26 -7.50 48.85
C LYS A 264 -6.22 -6.95 47.88
N ILE A 265 -5.71 -7.83 47.04
CA ILE A 265 -4.79 -7.47 45.98
C ILE A 265 -5.60 -6.94 44.79
N LEU A 266 -5.28 -5.72 44.36
CA LEU A 266 -5.81 -5.11 43.16
C LEU A 266 -4.76 -5.19 42.04
N PHE A 267 -5.11 -5.84 40.94
CA PHE A 267 -4.30 -5.86 39.73
C PHE A 267 -4.72 -4.73 38.81
N ASN A 268 -3.76 -3.93 38.37
CA ASN A 268 -3.94 -2.87 37.37
C ASN A 268 -2.97 -3.13 36.20
N GLY A 269 -3.32 -2.66 35.01
CA GLY A 269 -2.44 -2.75 33.87
C GLY A 269 -3.17 -3.09 32.57
N ASN A 270 -2.38 -3.39 31.58
CA ASN A 270 -2.86 -3.87 30.28
C ASN A 270 -2.04 -5.06 29.80
N ILE A 271 -2.67 -5.95 29.07
CA ILE A 271 -2.07 -7.05 28.31
C ILE A 271 -2.70 -7.04 26.93
N ASP A 272 -1.89 -6.93 25.88
CA ASP A 272 -2.27 -7.16 24.48
C ASP A 272 -1.34 -8.25 23.92
N LEU A 273 -1.83 -9.48 23.85
CA LEU A 273 -1.12 -10.63 23.30
C LEU A 273 -1.76 -11.02 21.98
N LYS A 274 -0.97 -11.04 20.92
CA LYS A 274 -1.40 -11.51 19.60
C LYS A 274 -0.47 -12.62 19.10
N LEU A 275 -1.03 -13.80 18.89
CA LEU A 275 -0.33 -14.97 18.38
C LEU A 275 -0.75 -15.21 16.93
N ASN A 276 0.21 -15.26 16.03
CA ASN A 276 -0.03 -15.46 14.60
C ASN A 276 0.60 -16.77 14.15
N ASN A 277 -0.17 -17.59 13.45
CA ASN A 277 0.32 -18.81 12.81
C ASN A 277 1.07 -19.77 13.76
N LEU A 278 0.56 -19.93 14.99
CA LEU A 278 1.15 -20.81 16.01
C LEU A 278 1.10 -22.28 15.57
N LEU A 279 -0.04 -22.71 14.98
CA LEU A 279 -0.30 -24.08 14.52
C LEU A 279 0.05 -24.28 13.03
N ASN A 280 0.73 -23.32 12.38
CA ASN A 280 1.07 -23.32 10.96
C ASN A 280 -0.15 -23.46 10.02
N LYS A 281 -1.30 -22.86 10.38
CA LYS A 281 -2.52 -22.76 9.57
C LYS A 281 -2.85 -21.32 9.16
N GLY A 282 -2.02 -20.36 9.63
CA GLY A 282 -2.25 -18.93 9.42
C GLY A 282 -3.28 -18.33 10.39
N GLU A 283 -3.63 -19.05 11.44
CA GLU A 283 -4.58 -18.62 12.47
C GLU A 283 -4.04 -17.44 13.29
N GLU A 284 -4.96 -16.64 13.79
CA GLU A 284 -4.69 -15.52 14.71
C GLU A 284 -5.46 -15.75 16.01
N PHE A 285 -4.78 -15.58 17.12
CA PHE A 285 -5.37 -15.54 18.45
C PHE A 285 -4.97 -14.23 19.13
N GLU A 286 -5.94 -13.54 19.71
CA GLU A 286 -5.73 -12.26 20.39
C GLU A 286 -6.39 -12.28 21.76
N LEU A 287 -5.60 -11.91 22.78
CA LEU A 287 -6.06 -11.68 24.14
C LEU A 287 -5.73 -10.23 24.49
N PHE A 288 -6.75 -9.45 24.74
CA PHE A 288 -6.65 -8.10 25.27
C PHE A 288 -7.27 -8.06 26.65
N TRP A 289 -6.52 -7.55 27.63
CA TRP A 289 -7.01 -7.26 28.97
C TRP A 289 -6.51 -5.89 29.38
N ASN A 290 -7.40 -5.07 29.90
CA ASN A 290 -7.07 -3.75 30.41
C ASN A 290 -7.86 -3.49 31.69
N ARG A 291 -7.19 -2.96 32.70
CA ARG A 291 -7.79 -2.55 33.96
C ARG A 291 -7.17 -1.27 34.46
N ILE A 292 -8.01 -0.28 34.71
CA ILE A 292 -7.66 1.00 35.30
C ILE A 292 -8.38 1.12 36.62
N GLU A 293 -7.63 0.85 37.71
CA GLU A 293 -8.13 0.89 39.11
C GLU A 293 -9.55 0.33 39.26
N ASN A 294 -10.48 1.16 39.83
CA ASN A 294 -11.86 0.79 39.96
C ASN A 294 -12.71 1.33 38.81
N GLU A 295 -12.15 2.15 37.89
CA GLU A 295 -12.93 2.85 36.89
C GLU A 295 -13.45 1.94 35.79
N ARG A 296 -12.60 1.05 35.28
CA ARG A 296 -12.99 0.16 34.19
C ARG A 296 -12.11 -1.06 34.09
N GLN A 297 -12.70 -2.09 33.55
CA GLN A 297 -12.02 -3.34 33.21
C GLN A 297 -12.56 -3.87 31.89
N GLU A 298 -11.68 -4.31 31.03
CA GLU A 298 -12.02 -4.92 29.74
C GLU A 298 -11.21 -6.20 29.54
N LEU A 299 -11.86 -7.27 29.09
CA LEU A 299 -11.26 -8.49 28.61
C LEU A 299 -11.83 -8.77 27.22
N LYS A 300 -10.98 -9.04 26.23
CA LYS A 300 -11.40 -9.46 24.90
C LYS A 300 -10.54 -10.61 24.42
N LEU A 301 -11.21 -11.64 23.93
CA LEU A 301 -10.60 -12.80 23.29
C LEU A 301 -11.06 -12.83 21.84
N THR A 302 -10.14 -13.00 20.90
CA THR A 302 -10.46 -13.15 19.48
C THR A 302 -9.71 -14.33 18.91
N SER A 303 -10.39 -15.14 18.12
CA SER A 303 -9.81 -16.25 17.38
C SER A 303 -10.26 -16.20 15.93
N LYS A 304 -9.30 -16.25 15.00
CA LYS A 304 -9.54 -16.24 13.57
C LYS A 304 -8.78 -17.39 12.92
N THR A 305 -9.47 -18.17 12.12
CA THR A 305 -8.87 -19.29 11.38
C THR A 305 -9.13 -19.08 9.88
N PRO A 306 -8.10 -18.72 9.10
CA PRO A 306 -8.28 -18.53 7.68
C PRO A 306 -8.43 -19.86 6.93
N TYR A 307 -9.19 -19.84 5.84
CA TYR A 307 -9.26 -20.92 4.85
C TYR A 307 -9.65 -22.29 5.42
N ILE A 308 -10.67 -22.33 6.30
CA ILE A 308 -11.16 -23.60 6.85
C ILE A 308 -11.64 -24.54 5.74
N PHE A 309 -11.48 -25.85 5.95
CA PHE A 309 -11.87 -26.91 5.00
C PHE A 309 -11.28 -26.71 3.60
N ASP A 310 -10.08 -26.12 3.52
CA ASP A 310 -9.40 -25.80 2.25
C ASP A 310 -10.26 -24.95 1.30
N SER A 311 -11.08 -24.07 1.87
CA SER A 311 -12.00 -23.16 1.18
C SER A 311 -11.57 -21.70 1.36
N LYS A 312 -12.20 -20.78 0.64
CA LYS A 312 -12.00 -19.33 0.80
C LYS A 312 -12.71 -18.74 2.04
N LEU A 313 -13.25 -19.58 2.93
CA LEU A 313 -13.95 -19.17 4.14
C LEU A 313 -13.00 -19.02 5.32
N SER A 314 -13.17 -17.94 6.06
CA SER A 314 -12.35 -17.58 7.23
C SER A 314 -13.26 -17.13 8.37
N PRO A 315 -13.63 -18.00 9.30
CA PRO A 315 -14.36 -17.61 10.50
C PRO A 315 -13.48 -16.84 11.48
N GLU A 316 -14.10 -15.87 12.14
CA GLU A 316 -13.57 -15.10 13.25
C GLU A 316 -14.61 -15.08 14.36
N ILE A 317 -14.21 -15.38 15.58
CA ILE A 317 -15.05 -15.34 16.77
C ILE A 317 -14.36 -14.47 17.80
N SER A 318 -15.11 -13.54 18.41
CA SER A 318 -14.62 -12.78 19.54
C SER A 318 -15.63 -12.72 20.66
N PHE A 319 -15.10 -12.71 21.88
CA PHE A 319 -15.85 -12.56 23.11
C PHE A 319 -15.22 -11.44 23.92
N SER A 320 -16.03 -10.53 24.48
CA SER A 320 -15.51 -9.48 25.34
C SER A 320 -16.44 -9.20 26.52
N ILE A 321 -15.82 -8.82 27.63
CA ILE A 321 -16.48 -8.30 28.81
C ILE A 321 -15.90 -6.93 29.08
N TYR A 322 -16.77 -5.94 29.21
CA TYR A 322 -16.43 -4.58 29.62
C TYR A 322 -17.20 -4.23 30.87
N LYS A 323 -16.51 -3.80 31.90
CA LYS A 323 -17.11 -3.34 33.16
C LYS A 323 -16.72 -1.89 33.42
N GLN A 324 -17.71 -1.04 33.63
CA GLN A 324 -17.54 0.35 34.02
C GLN A 324 -17.80 0.47 35.51
N ASP A 325 -16.74 0.49 36.31
CA ASP A 325 -16.82 0.54 37.78
C ASP A 325 -17.90 -0.38 38.37
N SER A 326 -18.75 0.14 39.23
CA SER A 326 -19.93 -0.50 39.81
C SER A 326 -21.22 -0.07 39.10
N ILE A 327 -21.11 0.47 37.88
CA ILE A 327 -22.22 1.07 37.13
C ILE A 327 -22.89 0.04 36.22
N PHE A 328 -22.14 -0.57 35.32
CA PHE A 328 -22.66 -1.60 34.41
C PHE A 328 -21.58 -2.55 33.91
N THR A 329 -22.02 -3.67 33.38
CA THR A 329 -21.19 -4.63 32.69
C THR A 329 -21.79 -4.97 31.33
N ASN A 330 -21.00 -4.90 30.26
CA ASN A 330 -21.37 -5.34 28.92
C ASN A 330 -20.62 -6.62 28.59
N THR A 331 -21.34 -7.63 28.11
CA THR A 331 -20.80 -8.86 27.57
C THR A 331 -21.15 -8.90 26.09
N THR A 332 -20.15 -9.03 25.21
CA THR A 332 -20.34 -9.00 23.75
C THR A 332 -19.78 -10.26 23.11
N PHE A 333 -20.54 -10.86 22.23
CA PHE A 333 -20.14 -11.96 21.38
C PHE A 333 -20.21 -11.52 19.91
N ASN A 334 -19.14 -11.72 19.15
CA ASN A 334 -19.12 -11.47 17.71
C ASN A 334 -18.72 -12.72 16.96
N SER A 335 -19.35 -12.97 15.85
CA SER A 335 -19.01 -14.01 14.89
C SER A 335 -19.02 -13.44 13.49
N ILE A 336 -17.96 -13.63 12.75
CA ILE A 336 -17.80 -13.16 11.37
C ILE A 336 -17.37 -14.37 10.53
N ILE A 337 -18.02 -14.55 9.39
CA ILE A 337 -17.60 -15.55 8.40
C ILE A 337 -17.26 -14.80 7.13
N ALA A 338 -15.96 -14.67 6.87
CA ALA A 338 -15.44 -13.96 5.71
C ALA A 338 -15.16 -14.91 4.55
N TYR A 339 -15.52 -14.46 3.35
CA TYR A 339 -15.17 -15.08 2.07
C TYR A 339 -14.14 -14.23 1.36
N SER A 340 -12.96 -14.80 1.08
CA SER A 340 -11.86 -14.13 0.38
C SER A 340 -12.10 -14.16 -1.12
N ILE A 341 -12.35 -12.99 -1.73
CA ILE A 341 -12.42 -12.85 -3.19
C ILE A 341 -11.01 -13.02 -3.77
N ASN A 342 -10.06 -12.34 -3.15
CA ASN A 342 -8.62 -12.39 -3.43
C ASN A 342 -7.85 -12.03 -2.15
N SER A 343 -6.52 -11.94 -2.22
CA SER A 343 -5.66 -11.59 -1.07
C SER A 343 -5.94 -10.22 -0.43
N LYS A 344 -6.63 -9.31 -1.14
CA LYS A 344 -6.90 -7.93 -0.70
C LYS A 344 -8.35 -7.69 -0.33
N SER A 345 -9.29 -8.45 -0.90
CA SER A 345 -10.74 -8.17 -0.85
C SER A 345 -11.51 -9.31 -0.19
N HIS A 346 -12.32 -8.98 0.80
CA HIS A 346 -13.13 -9.95 1.53
C HIS A 346 -14.55 -9.43 1.69
N PHE A 347 -15.53 -10.32 1.52
CA PHE A 347 -16.91 -10.12 1.96
C PHE A 347 -17.18 -11.01 3.16
N ALA A 348 -17.98 -10.53 4.10
CA ALA A 348 -18.35 -11.32 5.26
C ALA A 348 -19.80 -11.10 5.66
N ILE A 349 -20.36 -12.08 6.33
CA ILE A 349 -21.55 -11.96 7.15
C ILE A 349 -21.10 -11.85 8.61
N SER A 350 -21.76 -11.00 9.39
CA SER A 350 -21.45 -10.81 10.79
C SER A 350 -22.70 -11.00 11.66
N TYR A 351 -22.49 -11.54 12.83
CA TYR A 351 -23.45 -11.61 13.92
C TYR A 351 -22.81 -11.03 15.18
N ASN A 352 -23.50 -10.10 15.80
CA ASN A 352 -23.09 -9.49 17.06
C ASN A 352 -24.23 -9.65 18.06
N ALA A 353 -23.94 -10.07 19.27
CA ALA A 353 -24.87 -10.10 20.40
C ALA A 353 -24.21 -9.43 21.58
N GLU A 354 -24.93 -8.55 22.25
CA GLU A 354 -24.48 -7.86 23.44
C GLU A 354 -25.56 -7.96 24.54
N SER A 355 -25.11 -8.19 25.77
CA SER A 355 -25.90 -8.13 26.98
C SER A 355 -25.26 -7.14 27.92
N SER A 356 -26.05 -6.22 28.44
CA SER A 356 -25.62 -5.24 29.42
C SER A 356 -26.42 -5.40 30.71
N GLU A 357 -25.74 -5.39 31.84
CA GLU A 357 -26.32 -5.48 33.15
C GLU A 357 -26.06 -4.17 33.90
N ASN A 358 -27.14 -3.52 34.39
CA ASN A 358 -27.05 -2.39 35.29
C ASN A 358 -26.71 -2.88 36.69
N LEU A 359 -25.58 -2.45 37.24
CA LEU A 359 -25.09 -2.84 38.57
C LEU A 359 -25.44 -1.83 39.66
N THR A 360 -26.07 -0.69 39.30
CA THR A 360 -26.39 0.36 40.25
C THR A 360 -27.70 0.05 40.96
N LYS A 361 -27.76 0.37 42.26
CA LYS A 361 -29.00 0.34 43.02
C LYS A 361 -29.86 1.61 42.82
N ASN A 362 -29.27 2.67 42.30
CA ASN A 362 -29.89 3.94 41.99
C ASN A 362 -30.19 4.03 40.49
N ASN A 363 -31.35 4.47 40.10
CA ASN A 363 -31.68 4.72 38.69
C ASN A 363 -30.82 5.89 38.20
N LEU A 364 -29.62 5.57 37.69
CA LEU A 364 -28.84 6.53 36.92
C LEU A 364 -29.54 6.74 35.58
N GLU A 365 -29.68 7.98 35.17
CA GLU A 365 -30.37 8.35 33.93
C GLU A 365 -29.80 7.56 32.74
N ASN A 366 -30.68 6.86 32.02
CA ASN A 366 -30.40 6.15 30.79
C ASN A 366 -29.37 4.98 30.88
N ILE A 367 -29.25 4.31 32.04
CA ILE A 367 -28.52 3.05 32.19
C ILE A 367 -29.49 1.95 32.57
N GLU A 368 -29.72 0.99 31.70
CA GLU A 368 -30.66 -0.11 31.88
C GLU A 368 -30.04 -1.45 31.53
N THR A 369 -30.59 -2.52 32.11
CA THR A 369 -30.26 -3.88 31.68
C THR A 369 -30.91 -4.14 30.33
N PHE A 370 -30.10 -4.52 29.34
CA PHE A 370 -30.59 -4.83 27.98
C PHE A 370 -29.88 -6.00 27.37
N SER A 371 -30.48 -6.53 26.31
CA SER A 371 -29.81 -7.42 25.35
C SER A 371 -30.12 -6.94 23.94
N ASN A 372 -29.11 -7.00 23.08
CA ASN A 372 -29.29 -6.73 21.65
C ASN A 372 -28.62 -7.78 20.78
N PHE A 373 -29.00 -7.82 19.52
CA PHE A 373 -28.30 -8.55 18.49
C PHE A 373 -28.37 -7.80 17.17
N PHE A 374 -27.33 -8.00 16.34
CA PHE A 374 -27.21 -7.44 15.01
C PHE A 374 -26.77 -8.50 14.02
N PHE A 375 -27.37 -8.49 12.84
CA PHE A 375 -26.88 -9.18 11.64
C PHE A 375 -26.33 -8.14 10.68
N GLY A 376 -25.13 -8.34 10.19
CA GLY A 376 -24.43 -7.39 9.32
C GLY A 376 -23.81 -8.06 8.10
N LEU A 377 -23.48 -7.19 7.13
CA LEU A 377 -22.65 -7.50 6.00
C LEU A 377 -21.37 -6.69 6.14
N GLN A 378 -20.22 -7.31 5.90
CA GLN A 378 -18.94 -6.61 5.96
C GLN A 378 -18.24 -6.70 4.61
N PHE A 379 -17.73 -5.58 4.15
CA PHE A 379 -16.77 -5.51 3.06
C PHE A 379 -15.45 -4.98 3.60
N LYS A 380 -14.35 -5.68 3.28
CA LYS A 380 -13.00 -5.26 3.66
C LYS A 380 -12.07 -5.32 2.46
N TYR A 381 -11.35 -4.24 2.23
CA TYR A 381 -10.26 -4.18 1.27
C TYR A 381 -9.01 -3.68 1.98
N ASN A 382 -7.91 -4.40 1.82
CA ASN A 382 -6.63 -4.04 2.41
C ASN A 382 -5.51 -4.19 1.37
N ARG A 383 -4.75 -3.10 1.18
CA ARG A 383 -3.51 -3.09 0.42
C ARG A 383 -2.36 -2.75 1.37
N PRO A 384 -1.56 -3.74 1.79
CA PRO A 384 -0.42 -3.50 2.68
C PRO A 384 0.64 -2.65 1.99
N LYS A 385 1.44 -1.97 2.79
CA LYS A 385 2.68 -1.33 2.36
C LYS A 385 3.84 -2.17 2.91
N ASN A 386 4.78 -2.49 2.05
CA ASN A 386 6.02 -3.15 2.49
C ASN A 386 6.94 -2.11 3.15
N ASP A 387 6.78 -1.94 4.46
CA ASP A 387 7.65 -1.09 5.29
C ASP A 387 7.92 -1.75 6.65
N TYR A 388 8.78 -1.12 7.45
CA TYR A 388 9.13 -1.61 8.79
C TYR A 388 8.04 -1.36 9.85
N PHE A 389 6.89 -0.76 9.46
CA PHE A 389 5.89 -0.26 10.40
C PHE A 389 4.57 -1.02 10.33
N ASP A 390 4.46 -2.04 9.44
CA ASP A 390 3.24 -2.82 9.15
C ASP A 390 2.04 -1.93 8.75
N HIS A 391 2.29 -0.86 8.00
CA HIS A 391 1.25 0.04 7.53
C HIS A 391 0.46 -0.55 6.36
N ASP A 392 -0.79 -0.12 6.27
CA ASP A 392 -1.58 -0.29 5.06
C ASP A 392 -1.41 0.93 4.15
N LYS A 393 -1.16 0.70 2.86
CA LYS A 393 -1.17 1.75 1.84
C LYS A 393 -2.58 2.28 1.62
N PHE A 394 -3.55 1.38 1.61
CA PHE A 394 -4.97 1.66 1.56
C PHE A 394 -5.74 0.60 2.33
N PHE A 395 -6.67 1.06 3.14
CA PHE A 395 -7.58 0.20 3.89
C PHE A 395 -8.98 0.78 3.84
N ILE A 396 -9.98 -0.08 3.64
CA ILE A 396 -11.39 0.26 3.83
C ILE A 396 -12.13 -0.95 4.41
N GLU A 397 -12.97 -0.69 5.40
CA GLU A 397 -13.87 -1.67 6.00
C GLU A 397 -15.21 -0.99 6.27
N ILE A 398 -16.31 -1.62 5.86
CA ILE A 398 -17.68 -1.11 6.04
C ILE A 398 -18.52 -2.27 6.55
N ASN A 399 -19.26 -2.04 7.64
CA ASN A 399 -20.10 -3.05 8.27
C ASN A 399 -21.48 -2.43 8.63
N PRO A 400 -22.45 -2.35 7.70
CA PRO A 400 -23.84 -2.09 7.99
C PRO A 400 -24.49 -3.30 8.66
N SER A 401 -25.32 -3.06 9.68
CA SER A 401 -26.01 -4.12 10.40
C SER A 401 -27.37 -3.68 10.88
N VAL A 402 -28.29 -4.62 10.96
CA VAL A 402 -29.66 -4.44 11.45
C VAL A 402 -29.88 -5.35 12.64
N GLY A 403 -30.62 -4.89 13.61
CA GLY A 403 -30.81 -5.63 14.83
C GLY A 403 -32.01 -5.21 15.64
N LYS A 404 -32.07 -5.75 16.84
CA LYS A 404 -33.09 -5.41 17.83
C LYS A 404 -32.45 -5.34 19.21
N ARG A 405 -32.90 -4.40 20.01
CA ARG A 405 -32.61 -4.31 21.43
C ARG A 405 -33.85 -4.67 22.23
N LYS A 406 -33.70 -5.42 23.28
CA LYS A 406 -34.71 -5.77 24.26
C LYS A 406 -34.32 -5.17 25.61
N VAL A 407 -35.24 -4.40 26.21
CA VAL A 407 -35.20 -3.89 27.56
C VAL A 407 -36.47 -4.37 28.24
N ASP A 408 -36.37 -5.17 29.27
CA ASP A 408 -37.50 -5.88 29.90
C ASP A 408 -38.41 -6.60 28.89
N GLN A 409 -39.63 -6.13 28.67
CA GLN A 409 -40.59 -6.66 27.70
C GLN A 409 -40.61 -5.88 26.36
N GLU A 410 -39.96 -4.71 26.31
CA GLU A 410 -39.99 -3.84 25.14
C GLU A 410 -38.87 -4.21 24.14
N GLN A 411 -39.23 -4.20 22.88
CA GLN A 411 -38.29 -4.40 21.80
C GLN A 411 -38.22 -3.19 20.87
N SER A 412 -37.03 -2.73 20.57
CA SER A 412 -36.78 -1.66 19.60
C SER A 412 -35.93 -2.17 18.43
N LYS A 413 -36.29 -1.77 17.20
CA LYS A 413 -35.47 -2.03 16.01
C LYS A 413 -34.28 -1.08 16.01
N GLN A 414 -33.14 -1.59 15.58
CA GLN A 414 -31.91 -0.81 15.52
C GLN A 414 -31.21 -1.02 14.17
N PHE A 415 -30.50 0.02 13.76
CA PHE A 415 -29.63 0.00 12.60
C PHE A 415 -28.26 0.57 13.01
N LYS A 416 -27.19 -0.12 12.64
CA LYS A 416 -25.81 0.28 12.98
C LYS A 416 -24.94 0.28 11.73
N ILE A 417 -24.09 1.28 11.58
CA ILE A 417 -23.03 1.32 10.56
C ILE A 417 -21.71 1.58 11.27
N GLU A 418 -20.73 0.75 10.94
CA GLU A 418 -19.34 0.97 11.27
C GLU A 418 -18.53 1.04 9.98
N ALA A 419 -17.73 2.09 9.81
CA ALA A 419 -16.88 2.26 8.65
C ALA A 419 -15.51 2.79 9.05
N THR A 420 -14.47 2.24 8.46
CA THR A 420 -13.09 2.72 8.61
C THR A 420 -12.45 2.79 7.25
N ALA A 421 -11.79 3.88 6.95
CA ALA A 421 -10.98 4.02 5.74
C ALA A 421 -9.66 4.71 6.08
N SER A 422 -8.55 4.26 5.48
CA SER A 422 -7.28 4.94 5.60
C SER A 422 -6.47 4.91 4.31
N TYR A 423 -5.65 5.94 4.13
CA TYR A 423 -4.77 6.05 2.98
C TYR A 423 -3.42 6.68 3.40
N LEU A 424 -2.35 6.16 2.84
CA LEU A 424 -0.99 6.68 3.02
C LEU A 424 -0.46 7.19 1.68
N TRP A 425 -0.33 8.52 1.53
CA TRP A 425 0.30 9.17 0.39
C TRP A 425 1.80 9.31 0.59
N ASP A 426 2.60 8.71 -0.27
CA ASP A 426 4.02 9.00 -0.33
C ASP A 426 4.23 10.24 -1.21
N LEU A 427 4.63 11.35 -0.62
CA LEU A 427 4.97 12.60 -1.34
C LEU A 427 6.35 12.49 -1.98
N ASN A 428 7.27 11.87 -1.28
CA ASN A 428 8.60 11.53 -1.75
C ASN A 428 9.20 10.44 -0.85
N PHE A 429 10.48 10.13 -1.04
CA PHE A 429 11.19 9.09 -0.28
C PHE A 429 11.10 9.21 1.25
N ARG A 430 11.05 10.45 1.80
CA ARG A 430 11.03 10.68 3.25
C ARG A 430 9.70 11.18 3.80
N ASN A 431 8.84 11.69 2.95
CA ASN A 431 7.65 12.42 3.39
C ASN A 431 6.40 11.71 2.93
N SER A 432 5.46 11.52 3.84
CA SER A 432 4.15 10.95 3.55
C SER A 432 3.06 11.63 4.36
N ILE A 433 1.83 11.53 3.86
CA ILE A 433 0.62 11.97 4.55
C ILE A 433 -0.22 10.73 4.80
N TYR A 434 -0.57 10.50 6.06
CA TYR A 434 -1.50 9.46 6.46
C TYR A 434 -2.83 10.08 6.87
N VAL A 435 -3.89 9.52 6.34
CA VAL A 435 -5.27 9.92 6.66
C VAL A 435 -6.05 8.69 7.04
N ARG A 436 -6.76 8.74 8.16
CA ARG A 436 -7.69 7.71 8.60
C ARG A 436 -9.01 8.34 9.02
N ASN A 437 -10.10 7.83 8.48
CA ASN A 437 -11.45 8.14 8.96
C ASN A 437 -12.04 6.92 9.66
N LYS A 438 -12.74 7.15 10.75
CA LYS A 438 -13.64 6.15 11.35
C LYS A 438 -14.99 6.79 11.63
N THR A 439 -16.03 6.11 11.20
CA THR A 439 -17.43 6.54 11.36
C THR A 439 -18.22 5.43 12.05
N PHE A 440 -19.02 5.83 13.01
CA PHE A 440 -20.00 5.00 13.70
C PHE A 440 -21.34 5.69 13.71
N TYR A 441 -22.40 4.96 13.49
CA TYR A 441 -23.75 5.43 13.57
C TYR A 441 -24.67 4.33 14.12
N LEU A 442 -25.34 4.62 15.22
CA LEU A 442 -26.41 3.81 15.78
C LEU A 442 -27.71 4.58 15.66
N ASN A 443 -28.70 3.99 15.01
CA ASN A 443 -30.07 4.49 14.94
C ASN A 443 -30.98 3.60 15.78
N SER A 444 -31.69 4.21 16.71
CA SER A 444 -32.63 3.57 17.64
C SER A 444 -33.72 4.56 18.05
N ASN A 445 -34.87 4.08 18.49
CA ASN A 445 -35.94 4.94 18.99
C ASN A 445 -35.56 5.63 20.33
N SER A 446 -34.72 4.98 21.12
CA SER A 446 -34.14 5.50 22.37
C SER A 446 -32.70 5.06 22.49
N TYR A 447 -31.92 5.72 23.33
CA TYR A 447 -30.50 5.42 23.51
C TYR A 447 -30.18 5.22 24.98
N LEU A 448 -29.44 4.16 25.30
CA LEU A 448 -28.94 3.89 26.65
C LEU A 448 -27.46 4.24 26.72
N ASN A 449 -27.03 4.87 27.83
CA ASN A 449 -25.63 5.29 27.97
C ASN A 449 -24.64 4.10 27.93
N ASN A 450 -25.06 2.95 28.46
CA ASN A 450 -24.27 1.72 28.45
C ASN A 450 -24.27 0.98 27.11
N GLU A 451 -25.04 1.44 26.10
CA GLU A 451 -25.06 0.94 24.71
C GLU A 451 -24.18 1.77 23.76
N LEU A 452 -23.83 3.00 24.16
CA LEU A 452 -23.13 3.94 23.31
C LEU A 452 -21.70 3.47 23.01
N SER A 453 -21.22 3.80 21.80
CA SER A 453 -19.83 3.56 21.44
C SER A 453 -18.89 4.52 22.18
N ARG A 454 -17.72 4.03 22.55
CA ARG A 454 -16.72 4.76 23.33
C ARG A 454 -15.53 5.14 22.47
N ILE A 455 -15.14 6.42 22.53
CA ILE A 455 -13.99 6.98 21.82
C ILE A 455 -13.18 7.89 22.75
N GLY A 456 -12.04 8.35 22.28
CA GLY A 456 -11.02 9.10 23.04
C GLY A 456 -9.77 8.24 23.21
N GLY A 457 -8.62 8.87 23.34
CA GLY A 457 -7.34 8.22 23.60
C GLY A 457 -6.47 7.96 22.36
N ALA A 458 -5.37 7.27 22.57
CA ALA A 458 -4.29 7.08 21.60
C ALA A 458 -4.73 6.42 20.28
N ASN A 459 -5.74 5.55 20.33
CA ASN A 459 -6.22 4.78 19.18
C ASN A 459 -7.41 5.39 18.44
N SER A 460 -7.92 6.53 18.91
CA SER A 460 -9.07 7.20 18.30
C SER A 460 -8.83 8.71 18.13
N ILE A 461 -9.20 9.54 19.11
CA ILE A 461 -8.99 10.99 19.10
C ILE A 461 -7.98 11.32 20.19
N ARG A 462 -6.77 11.64 19.78
CA ARG A 462 -5.64 11.92 20.69
C ARG A 462 -5.83 13.27 21.38
N GLY A 463 -5.33 13.40 22.61
CA GLY A 463 -5.55 14.57 23.47
C GLY A 463 -6.76 14.46 24.38
N PHE A 464 -7.53 13.35 24.30
CA PHE A 464 -8.63 13.03 25.20
C PHE A 464 -8.31 11.76 25.99
N ASN A 465 -8.98 11.56 27.13
CA ASN A 465 -8.83 10.35 27.93
C ASN A 465 -9.30 9.12 27.13
N GLU A 466 -8.66 7.98 27.39
CA GLU A 466 -8.97 6.72 26.70
C GLU A 466 -10.43 6.33 26.98
N GLN A 467 -11.21 6.05 25.89
CA GLN A 467 -12.62 5.61 25.95
C GLN A 467 -13.55 6.46 26.83
N SER A 468 -13.26 7.76 26.99
CA SER A 468 -14.00 8.64 27.91
C SER A 468 -15.25 9.28 27.32
N ILE A 469 -15.44 9.19 26.00
CA ILE A 469 -16.52 9.88 25.29
C ILE A 469 -17.50 8.84 24.76
N PHE A 470 -18.75 8.92 25.22
CA PHE A 470 -19.85 8.04 24.82
C PHE A 470 -20.64 8.69 23.70
N SER A 471 -20.83 8.01 22.58
CA SER A 471 -21.48 8.61 21.41
C SER A 471 -22.34 7.61 20.64
N LYS A 472 -23.55 8.03 20.25
CA LYS A 472 -24.44 7.29 19.34
C LYS A 472 -24.06 7.48 17.87
N LYS A 473 -23.32 8.54 17.56
CA LYS A 473 -22.87 8.86 16.22
C LYS A 473 -21.58 9.66 16.31
N PHE A 474 -20.56 9.19 15.59
CA PHE A 474 -19.35 9.97 15.39
C PHE A 474 -18.76 9.73 14.02
N SER A 475 -18.02 10.72 13.53
CA SER A 475 -17.05 10.58 12.47
C SER A 475 -15.80 11.36 12.87
N TYR A 476 -14.64 10.70 12.85
CA TYR A 476 -13.38 11.36 13.09
C TYR A 476 -12.36 11.11 12.00
N LEU A 477 -11.50 12.08 11.82
CA LEU A 477 -10.38 12.07 10.87
C LEU A 477 -9.09 12.23 11.65
N ASN A 478 -8.17 11.27 11.50
CA ASN A 478 -6.79 11.40 11.94
C ASN A 478 -5.95 11.79 10.72
N LEU A 479 -5.25 12.91 10.79
CA LEU A 479 -4.34 13.40 9.77
C LEU A 479 -2.93 13.49 10.36
N GLU A 480 -1.95 12.87 9.69
CA GLU A 480 -0.56 12.88 10.09
C GLU A 480 0.34 13.22 8.90
N TYR A 481 1.17 14.22 9.05
CA TYR A 481 2.34 14.39 8.20
C TYR A 481 3.49 13.61 8.85
N ARG A 482 4.06 12.67 8.11
CA ARG A 482 5.11 11.76 8.57
C ARG A 482 6.42 12.07 7.85
N PHE A 483 7.48 12.25 8.64
CA PHE A 483 8.84 12.48 8.15
C PHE A 483 9.75 11.34 8.59
N LEU A 484 10.25 10.54 7.63
CA LEU A 484 11.18 9.45 7.89
C LEU A 484 12.53 10.02 8.34
N THR A 485 12.89 9.78 9.58
CA THR A 485 14.21 10.08 10.16
C THR A 485 15.22 8.98 9.83
N SER A 486 14.73 7.73 9.67
CA SER A 486 15.47 6.59 9.15
C SER A 486 14.51 5.60 8.48
N GLU A 487 15.01 4.51 7.90
CA GLU A 487 14.15 3.43 7.36
C GLU A 487 13.23 2.80 8.41
N LYS A 488 13.59 2.92 9.70
CA LYS A 488 12.91 2.29 10.84
C LYS A 488 12.31 3.30 11.82
N SER A 489 12.27 4.59 11.47
CA SER A 489 11.74 5.60 12.36
C SER A 489 11.18 6.80 11.61
N TYR A 490 10.13 7.42 12.17
CA TYR A 490 9.58 8.66 11.66
C TYR A 490 9.02 9.55 12.78
N LEU A 491 9.14 10.85 12.57
CA LEU A 491 8.39 11.88 13.29
C LEU A 491 7.04 12.10 12.59
N TYR A 492 6.01 12.41 13.35
CA TYR A 492 4.71 12.71 12.77
C TYR A 492 3.96 13.79 13.54
N THR A 493 3.15 14.56 12.81
CA THR A 493 2.18 15.49 13.40
C THR A 493 0.90 14.75 13.75
N ILE A 494 0.19 15.25 14.74
CA ILE A 494 -1.15 14.78 15.10
C ILE A 494 -2.13 15.91 14.82
N THR A 495 -3.14 15.63 14.00
CA THR A 495 -4.29 16.50 13.80
C THR A 495 -5.53 15.62 13.70
N ASP A 496 -6.28 15.51 14.80
CA ASP A 496 -7.47 14.69 14.91
C ASP A 496 -8.71 15.58 15.00
N ILE A 497 -9.63 15.42 14.07
CA ILE A 497 -10.87 16.20 14.00
C ILE A 497 -12.05 15.24 14.12
N ALA A 498 -13.00 15.53 15.00
CA ALA A 498 -14.20 14.72 15.14
C ALA A 498 -15.46 15.56 15.26
N ASN A 499 -16.54 15.03 14.67
CA ASN A 499 -17.91 15.43 14.95
C ASN A 499 -18.60 14.26 15.65
N ILE A 500 -19.16 14.52 16.82
CA ILE A 500 -19.76 13.52 17.69
C ILE A 500 -21.15 13.94 18.15
N SER A 501 -21.99 12.94 18.44
CA SER A 501 -23.29 13.14 19.04
C SER A 501 -23.38 12.39 20.37
N THR A 502 -23.23 13.11 21.47
CA THR A 502 -23.31 12.58 22.82
C THR A 502 -24.74 12.73 23.37
N PRO A 503 -25.08 12.17 24.54
CA PRO A 503 -26.33 12.46 25.22
C PRO A 503 -26.54 13.95 25.50
N GLY A 504 -25.48 14.72 25.76
CA GLY A 504 -25.51 16.17 26.00
C GLY A 504 -25.63 17.05 24.75
N GLY A 505 -25.62 16.47 23.55
CA GLY A 505 -25.70 17.20 22.28
C GLY A 505 -24.56 16.89 21.30
N ASN A 506 -24.50 17.70 20.24
CA ASN A 506 -23.45 17.56 19.24
C ASN A 506 -22.22 18.38 19.63
N GLU A 507 -21.03 17.79 19.50
CA GLU A 507 -19.76 18.43 19.75
C GLU A 507 -18.76 18.22 18.61
N ASN A 508 -17.87 19.21 18.43
CA ASN A 508 -16.69 19.06 17.61
C ASN A 508 -15.47 18.97 18.50
N LEU A 509 -14.63 18.00 18.21
CA LEU A 509 -13.38 17.76 18.92
C LEU A 509 -12.19 18.00 17.99
N LEU A 510 -11.12 18.54 18.55
CA LEU A 510 -9.85 18.75 17.87
C LEU A 510 -8.71 18.28 18.77
N GLY A 511 -7.92 17.34 18.29
CA GLY A 511 -6.67 16.91 18.90
C GLY A 511 -5.48 17.40 18.08
N ILE A 512 -4.47 18.00 18.71
CA ILE A 512 -3.23 18.40 18.06
C ILE A 512 -2.03 17.88 18.84
N GLY A 513 -0.95 17.55 18.15
CA GLY A 513 0.23 17.04 18.83
C GLY A 513 1.33 16.60 17.90
N LEU A 514 2.30 15.90 18.47
CA LEU A 514 3.46 15.34 17.78
C LEU A 514 3.73 13.94 18.30
N GLY A 515 4.32 13.11 17.47
CA GLY A 515 4.77 11.79 17.89
C GLY A 515 6.03 11.34 17.16
N TYR A 516 6.66 10.33 17.72
CA TYR A 516 7.84 9.67 17.18
C TYR A 516 7.69 8.16 17.29
N LEU A 517 7.76 7.48 16.15
CA LEU A 517 7.70 6.03 16.10
C LEU A 517 9.04 5.49 15.59
N PHE A 518 9.54 4.47 16.26
CA PHE A 518 10.72 3.74 15.81
C PHE A 518 10.59 2.24 16.06
N THR A 519 11.19 1.48 15.16
CA THR A 519 11.19 0.02 15.19
C THR A 519 12.61 -0.49 15.38
N THR A 520 12.78 -1.39 16.33
CA THR A 520 14.00 -2.16 16.54
C THR A 520 13.87 -3.54 15.88
N LYS A 521 14.81 -4.44 16.13
CA LYS A 521 14.71 -5.82 15.64
C LYS A 521 13.49 -6.55 16.20
N ASN A 522 13.18 -6.33 17.48
CA ASN A 522 12.20 -7.12 18.25
C ASN A 522 11.12 -6.23 18.90
N ALA A 523 11.11 -4.93 18.67
CA ALA A 523 10.11 -4.06 19.27
C ALA A 523 9.80 -2.85 18.36
N GLN A 524 8.57 -2.35 18.50
CA GLN A 524 8.14 -1.06 17.97
C GLN A 524 7.72 -0.18 19.12
N ILE A 525 8.21 1.05 19.15
CA ILE A 525 7.94 2.01 20.20
C ILE A 525 7.34 3.27 19.57
N ASN A 526 6.20 3.69 20.08
CA ASN A 526 5.51 4.90 19.65
C ASN A 526 5.32 5.84 20.84
N LEU A 527 5.94 7.00 20.77
CA LEU A 527 5.84 8.06 21.75
C LEU A 527 5.01 9.20 21.17
N SER A 528 4.00 9.68 21.86
CA SER A 528 3.24 10.83 21.39
C SER A 528 2.78 11.73 22.52
N SER A 529 2.62 12.99 22.18
CA SER A 529 2.07 14.04 23.06
C SER A 529 0.97 14.76 22.30
N ALA A 530 -0.20 14.88 22.90
CA ALA A 530 -1.34 15.53 22.27
C ALA A 530 -2.20 16.32 23.26
N LEU A 531 -2.76 17.42 22.76
CA LEU A 531 -3.71 18.29 23.43
C LEU A 531 -5.05 18.20 22.74
N GLY A 532 -6.13 18.14 23.52
CA GLY A 532 -7.49 18.13 23.02
C GLY A 532 -8.26 19.41 23.38
N ARG A 533 -9.13 19.83 22.47
CA ARG A 533 -10.18 20.82 22.76
C ARG A 533 -11.53 20.34 22.24
N SER A 534 -12.61 20.74 22.90
CA SER A 534 -13.98 20.54 22.43
C SER A 534 -14.62 21.87 22.06
N SER A 535 -15.86 21.84 21.55
CA SER A 535 -16.62 23.05 21.29
C SER A 535 -16.90 23.85 22.57
N SER A 536 -16.96 23.15 23.72
CA SER A 536 -17.26 23.72 25.04
C SER A 536 -16.01 24.11 25.84
N LYS A 537 -14.82 23.53 25.53
CA LYS A 537 -13.57 23.75 26.26
C LYS A 537 -12.42 24.04 25.31
N GLY A 538 -11.66 25.11 25.58
CA GLY A 538 -10.42 25.44 24.87
C GLY A 538 -9.30 24.42 25.10
N PHE A 539 -8.12 24.68 24.49
CA PHE A 539 -6.92 23.93 24.82
C PHE A 539 -6.45 24.25 26.24
N ASP A 540 -6.16 23.20 27.00
CA ASP A 540 -5.61 23.27 28.33
C ASP A 540 -4.29 22.51 28.36
N PHE A 541 -3.18 23.19 28.52
CA PHE A 541 -1.84 22.60 28.50
C PHE A 541 -1.61 21.64 29.67
N ASP A 542 -2.29 21.86 30.81
CA ASP A 542 -2.22 20.98 31.97
C ASP A 542 -2.90 19.62 31.70
N GLN A 543 -3.76 19.55 30.68
CA GLN A 543 -4.42 18.33 30.22
C GLN A 543 -3.68 17.63 29.07
N THR A 544 -2.40 17.95 28.85
CA THR A 544 -1.59 17.26 27.84
C THR A 544 -1.57 15.75 28.08
N LYS A 545 -1.88 14.98 27.05
CA LYS A 545 -1.86 13.50 27.10
C LYS A 545 -0.55 12.99 26.50
N LEU A 546 0.24 12.35 27.33
CA LEU A 546 1.44 11.62 26.90
C LEU A 546 1.07 10.15 26.71
N SER A 547 1.48 9.57 25.61
CA SER A 547 1.22 8.18 25.27
C SER A 547 2.51 7.48 24.91
N VAL A 548 2.74 6.34 25.52
CA VAL A 548 3.85 5.43 25.21
C VAL A 548 3.25 4.08 24.87
N ASN A 549 3.46 3.63 23.64
CA ASN A 549 3.06 2.29 23.23
C ASN A 549 4.32 1.50 22.88
N TRP A 550 4.50 0.36 23.52
CA TRP A 550 5.64 -0.53 23.34
C TRP A 550 5.16 -1.92 22.95
N ILE A 551 5.40 -2.31 21.72
CA ILE A 551 5.05 -3.62 21.18
C ILE A 551 6.30 -4.45 21.02
N SER A 552 6.37 -5.62 21.66
CA SER A 552 7.45 -6.60 21.51
C SER A 552 7.04 -7.69 20.52
N PHE A 553 7.97 -8.07 19.63
CA PHE A 553 7.79 -9.16 18.65
C PHE A 553 8.66 -10.37 19.05
N PHE A 554 8.11 -11.59 19.01
CA PHE A 554 8.80 -12.83 19.38
C PHE A 554 8.36 -14.05 18.55
#